data_d84a1977cefddfd398168e1dfebd7d54
#
_entry.id   d84a1977cefddfd398168e1dfebd7d54
#
_cell.length_a   1.000
_cell.length_b   1.000
_cell.length_c   1.000
_cell.angle_alpha   90.00
_cell.angle_beta   90.00
_cell.angle_gamma   90.00
#
_symmetry.space_group_name_H-M   'P 1'
#
loop_
_entity.id
_entity.type
_entity.pdbx_description
1 polymer ?
#
loop_
_entity_poly.entity_id
_entity_poly.type
_entity_poly.pdbx_seq_one_letter_code
_entity_poly.pdbx_strand_id
1 'polypeptide(L)'
;MSNNRKEEIVLTTLELAAQKGLANVSMSMIADKIGIKKPSLYKHFKSKDEIVEAMYQFLRQQAKEKANIKPMDYSTFFAGKTAYEVLRSAVHGYIQMNHQEQMLNFYKVIYSERPLNTMAAKIVAEETEKMILATKQLFYAMEVHKVLHFNNTDMSAVSFAMTIHGLMD
;
A
#
# COMPACT_ATOMS: atom_id res chain seq x y z
N MET A 1 23.78 10.80 1.12
CA MET A 1 23.37 11.72 0.03
C MET A 1 22.54 11.07 -1.09
N SER A 2 22.76 9.79 -1.45
CA SER A 2 22.01 9.12 -2.55
C SER A 2 20.54 8.83 -2.21
N ASN A 3 20.20 8.57 -0.95
CA ASN A 3 18.82 8.17 -0.56
C ASN A 3 17.85 9.36 -0.62
N ASN A 4 18.29 10.55 -0.21
CA ASN A 4 17.47 11.77 -0.24
C ASN A 4 17.04 12.17 -1.68
N ARG A 5 17.93 11.98 -2.68
CA ARG A 5 17.61 12.33 -4.08
C ARG A 5 16.60 11.36 -4.71
N LYS A 6 16.68 10.07 -4.39
CA LYS A 6 15.68 9.09 -4.85
C LYS A 6 14.30 9.39 -4.26
N GLU A 7 14.24 9.72 -2.99
CA GLU A 7 13.02 10.13 -2.31
C GLU A 7 12.39 11.38 -2.94
N GLU A 8 13.18 12.41 -3.19
CA GLU A 8 12.74 13.63 -3.86
C GLU A 8 12.16 13.35 -5.26
N ILE A 9 12.81 12.48 -6.04
CA ILE A 9 12.32 12.05 -7.36
C ILE A 9 10.97 11.35 -7.23
N VAL A 10 10.84 10.44 -6.29
CA VAL A 10 9.64 9.66 -6.01
C VAL A 10 8.47 10.59 -5.64
N LEU A 11 8.66 11.47 -4.65
CA LEU A 11 7.61 12.38 -4.17
C LEU A 11 7.22 13.43 -5.22
N THR A 12 8.18 13.95 -5.97
CA THR A 12 7.89 14.87 -7.09
C THR A 12 7.09 14.17 -8.19
N THR A 13 7.39 12.91 -8.46
CA THR A 13 6.63 12.12 -9.45
C THR A 13 5.20 11.89 -8.97
N LEU A 14 4.98 11.59 -7.68
CA LEU A 14 3.65 11.45 -7.09
C LEU A 14 2.84 12.75 -7.21
N GLU A 15 3.45 13.88 -6.86
CA GLU A 15 2.80 15.18 -6.97
C GLU A 15 2.35 15.49 -8.42
N LEU A 16 3.25 15.28 -9.39
CA LEU A 16 2.93 15.48 -10.80
C LEU A 16 1.84 14.53 -11.30
N ALA A 17 1.89 13.26 -10.87
CA ALA A 17 0.90 12.26 -11.25
C ALA A 17 -0.48 12.55 -10.63
N ALA A 18 -0.54 13.02 -9.40
CA ALA A 18 -1.79 13.41 -8.75
C ALA A 18 -2.46 14.62 -9.44
N GLN A 19 -1.66 15.52 -10.02
CA GLN A 19 -2.17 16.71 -10.71
C GLN A 19 -2.57 16.46 -12.17
N LYS A 20 -1.85 15.59 -12.89
CA LYS A 20 -1.95 15.47 -14.36
C LYS A 20 -2.30 14.07 -14.86
N GLY A 21 -2.38 13.09 -13.96
CA GLY A 21 -2.39 11.67 -14.30
C GLY A 21 -0.98 11.15 -14.64
N LEU A 22 -0.68 9.92 -14.22
CA LEU A 22 0.65 9.32 -14.40
C LEU A 22 1.04 9.17 -15.89
N ALA A 23 0.07 8.89 -16.75
CA ALA A 23 0.30 8.77 -18.20
C ALA A 23 0.93 10.04 -18.79
N ASN A 24 0.53 11.21 -18.29
CA ASN A 24 0.99 12.51 -18.76
C ASN A 24 2.30 13.00 -18.11
N VAL A 25 2.86 12.25 -17.16
CA VAL A 25 4.14 12.57 -16.52
C VAL A 25 5.28 11.96 -17.30
N SER A 26 6.26 12.79 -17.69
CA SER A 26 7.48 12.34 -18.37
C SER A 26 8.73 12.48 -17.49
N MET A 27 9.78 11.71 -17.81
CA MET A 27 11.09 11.84 -17.15
C MET A 27 11.67 13.25 -17.26
N SER A 28 11.41 13.97 -18.35
CA SER A 28 11.83 15.37 -18.50
C SER A 28 11.11 16.28 -17.51
N MET A 29 9.79 16.16 -17.39
CA MET A 29 9.00 16.96 -16.44
C MET A 29 9.45 16.75 -14.99
N ILE A 30 9.78 15.52 -14.62
CA ILE A 30 10.31 15.20 -13.29
C ILE A 30 11.65 15.90 -13.09
N ALA A 31 12.58 15.75 -14.04
CA ALA A 31 13.89 16.36 -13.99
C ALA A 31 13.81 17.89 -13.88
N ASP A 32 12.97 18.52 -14.70
CA ASP A 32 12.76 19.97 -14.71
C ASP A 32 12.18 20.47 -13.37
N LYS A 33 11.20 19.76 -12.81
CA LYS A 33 10.58 20.12 -11.53
C LYS A 33 11.56 20.08 -10.36
N ILE A 34 12.51 19.13 -10.40
CA ILE A 34 13.56 18.97 -9.37
C ILE A 34 14.76 19.91 -9.62
N GLY A 35 14.87 20.48 -10.82
CA GLY A 35 15.99 21.33 -11.21
C GLY A 35 17.26 20.55 -11.56
N ILE A 36 17.13 19.32 -12.09
CA ILE A 36 18.27 18.49 -12.52
C ILE A 36 18.23 18.23 -14.02
N LYS A 37 19.39 17.92 -14.62
CA LYS A 37 19.45 17.48 -16.00
C LYS A 37 18.88 16.07 -16.16
N LYS A 38 18.15 15.82 -17.26
CA LYS A 38 17.57 14.51 -17.59
C LYS A 38 18.57 13.33 -17.47
N PRO A 39 19.86 13.44 -17.92
CA PRO A 39 20.85 12.37 -17.70
C PRO A 39 21.14 12.09 -16.21
N SER A 40 21.01 13.08 -15.35
CA SER A 40 21.17 12.89 -13.90
C SER A 40 20.02 12.10 -13.30
N LEU A 41 18.79 12.32 -13.78
CA LEU A 41 17.62 11.50 -13.38
C LEU A 41 17.82 10.04 -13.77
N TYR A 42 18.29 9.76 -14.98
CA TYR A 42 18.54 8.40 -15.47
C TYR A 42 19.66 7.66 -14.72
N LYS A 43 20.52 8.34 -13.97
CA LYS A 43 21.45 7.69 -13.03
C LYS A 43 20.76 7.10 -11.81
N HIS A 44 19.58 7.59 -11.44
CA HIS A 44 18.80 7.14 -10.31
C HIS A 44 17.72 6.13 -10.68
N PHE A 45 17.04 6.35 -11.81
CA PHE A 45 15.94 5.52 -12.32
C PHE A 45 16.00 5.40 -13.83
N LYS A 46 15.93 4.18 -14.35
CA LYS A 46 16.03 3.90 -15.79
C LYS A 46 14.73 4.17 -16.54
N SER A 47 13.60 4.15 -15.84
CA SER A 47 12.26 4.35 -16.42
C SER A 47 11.30 4.98 -15.42
N LYS A 48 10.16 5.43 -15.91
CA LYS A 48 9.05 5.90 -15.07
C LYS A 48 8.47 4.75 -14.23
N ASP A 49 8.40 3.55 -14.78
CA ASP A 49 7.89 2.37 -14.05
C ASP A 49 8.79 2.02 -12.86
N GLU A 50 10.10 2.16 -13.00
CA GLU A 50 11.04 2.00 -11.86
C GLU A 50 10.80 3.04 -10.77
N ILE A 51 10.43 4.28 -11.14
CA ILE A 51 10.06 5.32 -10.16
C ILE A 51 8.74 4.95 -9.48
N VAL A 52 7.76 4.44 -10.21
CA VAL A 52 6.46 4.04 -9.66
C VAL A 52 6.62 2.87 -8.67
N GLU A 53 7.42 1.87 -9.00
CA GLU A 53 7.73 0.76 -8.08
C GLU A 53 8.44 1.28 -6.81
N ALA A 54 9.45 2.13 -6.98
CA ALA A 54 10.16 2.72 -5.84
C ALA A 54 9.23 3.60 -4.98
N MET A 55 8.29 4.32 -5.58
CA MET A 55 7.29 5.12 -4.90
C MET A 55 6.40 4.24 -4.03
N TYR A 56 5.91 3.13 -4.56
CA TYR A 56 5.12 2.16 -3.81
C TYR A 56 5.89 1.63 -2.58
N GLN A 57 7.11 1.15 -2.79
CA GLN A 57 7.93 0.60 -1.70
C GLN A 57 8.23 1.65 -0.63
N PHE A 58 8.56 2.87 -1.03
CA PHE A 58 8.85 3.98 -0.14
C PHE A 58 7.63 4.35 0.73
N LEU A 59 6.47 4.55 0.12
CA LEU A 59 5.26 4.92 0.84
C LEU A 59 4.77 3.80 1.77
N ARG A 60 4.89 2.54 1.35
CA ARG A 60 4.57 1.38 2.20
C ARG A 60 5.50 1.28 3.39
N GLN A 61 6.78 1.52 3.21
CA GLN A 61 7.75 1.53 4.30
C GLN A 61 7.44 2.65 5.29
N GLN A 62 7.21 3.86 4.82
CA GLN A 62 6.82 4.99 5.67
C GLN A 62 5.52 4.71 6.46
N ALA A 63 4.51 4.13 5.80
CA ALA A 63 3.26 3.79 6.46
C ALA A 63 3.47 2.79 7.61
N LYS A 64 4.31 1.76 7.39
CA LYS A 64 4.67 0.77 8.43
C LYS A 64 5.42 1.41 9.60
N GLU A 65 6.39 2.25 9.32
CA GLU A 65 7.19 2.95 10.35
C GLU A 65 6.32 3.88 11.21
N LYS A 66 5.46 4.67 10.58
CA LYS A 66 4.53 5.56 11.29
C LYS A 66 3.49 4.79 12.11
N ALA A 67 3.01 3.67 11.61
CA ALA A 67 2.07 2.81 12.33
C ALA A 67 2.74 2.04 13.48
N ASN A 68 4.07 2.10 13.60
CA ASN A 68 4.86 1.37 14.62
C ASN A 68 4.49 -0.12 14.70
N ILE A 69 4.30 -0.75 13.53
CA ILE A 69 3.84 -2.14 13.43
C ILE A 69 4.93 -3.06 13.95
N LYS A 70 4.69 -3.59 15.14
CA LYS A 70 5.47 -4.70 15.72
C LYS A 70 4.85 -6.04 15.32
N PRO A 71 5.61 -7.14 15.34
CA PRO A 71 5.01 -8.47 15.23
C PRO A 71 3.86 -8.59 16.22
N MET A 72 2.68 -8.97 15.72
CA MET A 72 1.46 -9.02 16.54
C MET A 72 1.52 -10.24 17.45
N ASP A 73 1.50 -10.00 18.75
CA ASP A 73 1.20 -11.06 19.73
C ASP A 73 -0.33 -11.21 19.79
N TYR A 74 -0.82 -12.23 19.11
CA TYR A 74 -2.26 -12.51 19.05
C TYR A 74 -2.88 -12.81 20.40
N SER A 75 -2.13 -13.40 21.34
CA SER A 75 -2.65 -13.70 22.69
C SER A 75 -3.01 -12.42 23.43
N THR A 76 -2.11 -11.45 23.43
CA THR A 76 -2.34 -10.12 24.00
C THR A 76 -3.37 -9.33 23.20
N PHE A 77 -3.35 -9.43 21.87
CA PHE A 77 -4.27 -8.70 21.01
C PHE A 77 -5.72 -9.14 21.21
N PHE A 78 -5.98 -10.43 21.46
CA PHE A 78 -7.32 -10.96 21.66
C PHE A 78 -7.82 -10.87 23.10
N ALA A 79 -6.94 -10.66 24.07
CA ALA A 79 -7.30 -10.68 25.49
C ALA A 79 -8.47 -9.72 25.80
N GLY A 80 -9.56 -10.30 26.32
CA GLY A 80 -10.76 -9.56 26.74
C GLY A 80 -11.60 -8.96 25.61
N LYS A 81 -11.32 -9.31 24.35
CA LYS A 81 -12.06 -8.78 23.18
C LYS A 81 -13.01 -9.82 22.60
N THR A 82 -14.15 -9.33 22.16
CA THR A 82 -15.07 -10.09 21.32
C THR A 82 -14.55 -10.18 19.87
N ALA A 83 -15.06 -11.12 19.09
CA ALA A 83 -14.75 -11.24 17.66
C ALA A 83 -15.03 -9.93 16.89
N TYR A 84 -16.12 -9.26 17.22
CA TYR A 84 -16.47 -7.95 16.62
C TYR A 84 -15.39 -6.89 16.88
N GLU A 85 -14.92 -6.78 18.12
CA GLU A 85 -13.90 -5.80 18.49
C GLU A 85 -12.55 -6.10 17.82
N VAL A 86 -12.21 -7.38 17.68
CA VAL A 86 -11.01 -7.81 16.93
C VAL A 86 -11.10 -7.40 15.47
N LEU A 87 -12.19 -7.75 14.80
CA LEU A 87 -12.38 -7.43 13.38
C LEU A 87 -12.45 -5.91 13.16
N ARG A 88 -13.18 -5.20 14.00
CA ARG A 88 -13.24 -3.74 13.96
C ARG A 88 -11.86 -3.10 14.13
N SER A 89 -11.06 -3.61 15.06
CA SER A 89 -9.69 -3.11 15.29
C SER A 89 -8.79 -3.37 14.09
N ALA A 90 -8.91 -4.55 13.44
CA ALA A 90 -8.16 -4.90 12.25
C ALA A 90 -8.49 -3.98 11.06
N VAL A 91 -9.79 -3.76 10.80
CA VAL A 91 -10.25 -2.83 9.75
C VAL A 91 -9.79 -1.41 10.03
N HIS A 92 -9.95 -0.95 11.26
CA HIS A 92 -9.52 0.39 11.65
C HIS A 92 -8.01 0.58 11.49
N GLY A 93 -7.21 -0.40 11.91
CA GLY A 93 -5.76 -0.38 11.70
C GLY A 93 -5.36 -0.33 10.21
N TYR A 94 -6.06 -1.10 9.37
CA TYR A 94 -5.85 -1.08 7.93
C TYR A 94 -6.18 0.30 7.32
N ILE A 95 -7.32 0.87 7.69
CA ILE A 95 -7.73 2.22 7.25
C ILE A 95 -6.69 3.25 7.70
N GLN A 96 -6.29 3.25 8.97
CA GLN A 96 -5.30 4.19 9.52
C GLN A 96 -3.95 4.11 8.79
N MET A 97 -3.50 2.89 8.47
CA MET A 97 -2.24 2.68 7.74
C MET A 97 -2.28 3.29 6.33
N ASN A 98 -3.44 3.24 5.67
CA ASN A 98 -3.60 3.70 4.30
C ASN A 98 -4.12 5.16 4.20
N HIS A 99 -4.60 5.75 5.30
CA HIS A 99 -5.24 7.09 5.32
C HIS A 99 -4.24 8.26 5.38
N GLN A 100 -2.95 8.02 5.11
CA GLN A 100 -1.97 9.07 4.96
C GLN A 100 -2.13 9.73 3.59
N GLU A 101 -2.14 11.06 3.53
CA GLU A 101 -2.40 11.82 2.31
C GLU A 101 -1.58 11.36 1.10
N GLN A 102 -0.29 11.14 1.29
CA GLN A 102 0.59 10.66 0.22
C GLN A 102 0.21 9.25 -0.26
N MET A 103 -0.20 8.36 0.67
CA MET A 103 -0.64 7.01 0.33
C MET A 103 -1.99 7.04 -0.40
N LEU A 104 -2.94 7.86 0.05
CA LEU A 104 -4.21 8.05 -0.64
C LEU A 104 -4.02 8.59 -2.05
N ASN A 105 -3.16 9.59 -2.22
CA ASN A 105 -2.84 10.13 -3.55
C ASN A 105 -2.18 9.08 -4.44
N PHE A 106 -1.30 8.26 -3.88
CA PHE A 106 -0.69 7.15 -4.60
C PHE A 106 -1.73 6.14 -5.07
N TYR A 107 -2.63 5.69 -4.19
CA TYR A 107 -3.69 4.75 -4.58
C TYR A 107 -4.62 5.33 -5.64
N LYS A 108 -5.05 6.58 -5.50
CA LYS A 108 -5.86 7.26 -6.54
C LYS A 108 -5.18 7.19 -7.92
N VAL A 109 -3.87 7.49 -7.96
CA VAL A 109 -3.10 7.42 -9.20
C VAL A 109 -3.02 5.98 -9.70
N ILE A 110 -2.67 5.02 -8.87
CA ILE A 110 -2.46 3.62 -9.27
C ILE A 110 -3.77 2.97 -9.71
N TYR A 111 -4.88 3.18 -9.00
CA TYR A 111 -6.19 2.63 -9.39
C TYR A 111 -6.71 3.21 -10.70
N SER A 112 -6.51 4.50 -10.94
CA SER A 112 -6.90 5.13 -12.22
C SER A 112 -6.07 4.62 -13.41
N GLU A 113 -4.82 4.26 -13.19
CA GLU A 113 -3.89 3.82 -14.24
C GLU A 113 -3.90 2.29 -14.48
N ARG A 114 -4.40 1.49 -13.54
CA ARG A 114 -4.34 0.01 -13.61
C ARG A 114 -4.87 -0.60 -14.91
N PRO A 115 -5.91 -0.06 -15.58
CA PRO A 115 -6.41 -0.64 -16.82
C PRO A 115 -5.44 -0.52 -18.01
N LEU A 116 -4.51 0.44 -17.96
CA LEU A 116 -3.63 0.79 -19.08
C LEU A 116 -2.14 0.65 -18.74
N ASN A 117 -1.80 0.48 -17.47
CA ASN A 117 -0.42 0.42 -16.99
C ASN A 117 -0.16 -0.91 -16.25
N THR A 118 0.71 -1.75 -16.83
CA THR A 118 1.03 -3.08 -16.28
C THR A 118 1.68 -3.02 -14.91
N MET A 119 2.51 -1.99 -14.62
CA MET A 119 3.12 -1.81 -13.31
C MET A 119 2.07 -1.43 -12.25
N ALA A 120 1.13 -0.55 -12.58
CA ALA A 120 0.02 -0.22 -11.71
C ALA A 120 -0.86 -1.44 -11.41
N ALA A 121 -1.19 -2.24 -12.42
CA ALA A 121 -1.94 -3.48 -12.26
C ALA A 121 -1.20 -4.47 -11.35
N LYS A 122 0.11 -4.63 -11.52
CA LYS A 122 0.96 -5.47 -10.67
C LYS A 122 0.92 -5.02 -9.21
N ILE A 123 1.07 -3.72 -8.95
CA ILE A 123 1.04 -3.18 -7.59
C ILE A 123 -0.31 -3.45 -6.91
N VAL A 124 -1.43 -3.22 -7.61
CA VAL A 124 -2.77 -3.51 -7.07
C VAL A 124 -2.92 -4.99 -6.74
N ALA A 125 -2.46 -5.90 -7.62
CA ALA A 125 -2.51 -7.34 -7.38
C ALA A 125 -1.67 -7.73 -6.16
N GLU A 126 -0.44 -7.23 -6.03
CA GLU A 126 0.43 -7.49 -4.88
C GLU A 126 -0.16 -6.98 -3.55
N GLU A 127 -0.79 -5.81 -3.55
CA GLU A 127 -1.47 -5.28 -2.36
C GLU A 127 -2.67 -6.12 -1.96
N THR A 128 -3.47 -6.54 -2.94
CA THR A 128 -4.61 -7.43 -2.70
C THR A 128 -4.15 -8.76 -2.10
N GLU A 129 -3.11 -9.35 -2.66
CA GLU A 129 -2.54 -10.62 -2.16
C GLU A 129 -2.02 -10.48 -0.71
N LYS A 130 -1.27 -9.41 -0.41
CA LYS A 130 -0.77 -9.14 0.95
C LYS A 130 -1.91 -8.95 1.95
N MET A 131 -2.99 -8.27 1.56
CA MET A 131 -4.16 -8.08 2.41
C MET A 131 -4.87 -9.40 2.67
N ILE A 132 -5.06 -10.23 1.65
CA ILE A 132 -5.65 -11.57 1.79
C ILE A 132 -4.81 -12.42 2.75
N LEU A 133 -3.48 -12.43 2.57
CA LEU A 133 -2.56 -13.20 3.43
C LEU A 133 -2.63 -12.74 4.89
N ALA A 134 -2.60 -11.43 5.14
CA ALA A 134 -2.71 -10.88 6.49
C ALA A 134 -4.07 -11.22 7.13
N THR A 135 -5.15 -11.18 6.36
CA THR A 135 -6.49 -11.57 6.84
C THR A 135 -6.56 -13.05 7.18
N LYS A 136 -5.98 -13.92 6.33
CA LYS A 136 -5.89 -15.35 6.63
C LYS A 136 -5.15 -15.60 7.94
N GLN A 137 -3.99 -14.97 8.14
CA GLN A 137 -3.22 -15.08 9.39
C GLN A 137 -4.05 -14.67 10.61
N LEU A 138 -4.78 -13.56 10.51
CA LEU A 138 -5.68 -13.12 11.59
C LEU A 138 -6.79 -14.15 11.87
N PHE A 139 -7.45 -14.67 10.84
CA PHE A 139 -8.58 -15.59 10.99
C PHE A 139 -8.14 -16.95 11.55
N TYR A 140 -7.02 -17.49 11.10
CA TYR A 140 -6.42 -18.69 11.71
C TYR A 140 -6.03 -18.45 13.17
N ALA A 141 -5.48 -17.29 13.50
CA ALA A 141 -5.19 -16.95 14.90
C ALA A 141 -6.47 -16.84 15.74
N MET A 142 -7.57 -16.27 15.20
CA MET A 142 -8.87 -16.22 15.89
C MET A 142 -9.42 -17.62 16.18
N GLU A 143 -9.26 -18.58 15.26
CA GLU A 143 -9.66 -19.98 15.52
C GLU A 143 -8.80 -20.63 16.61
N VAL A 144 -7.47 -20.51 16.51
CA VAL A 144 -6.54 -21.07 17.50
C VAL A 144 -6.83 -20.54 18.90
N HIS A 145 -7.14 -19.26 19.03
CA HIS A 145 -7.46 -18.61 20.31
C HIS A 145 -8.95 -18.67 20.68
N LYS A 146 -9.77 -19.44 19.92
CA LYS A 146 -11.21 -19.63 20.17
C LYS A 146 -12.02 -18.34 20.24
N VAL A 147 -11.59 -17.31 19.51
CA VAL A 147 -12.29 -16.02 19.41
C VAL A 147 -13.48 -16.12 18.46
N LEU A 148 -13.30 -16.84 17.33
CA LEU A 148 -14.33 -17.09 16.34
C LEU A 148 -14.01 -18.42 15.63
N HIS A 149 -15.07 -19.18 15.29
CA HIS A 149 -14.97 -20.38 14.47
C HIS A 149 -15.51 -20.10 13.07
N PHE A 150 -14.82 -20.61 12.05
CA PHE A 150 -15.21 -20.50 10.65
C PHE A 150 -15.50 -21.87 10.05
N ASN A 151 -16.56 -22.00 9.26
CA ASN A 151 -16.82 -23.23 8.49
C ASN A 151 -15.72 -23.46 7.42
N ASN A 152 -15.17 -22.38 6.86
CA ASN A 152 -14.05 -22.38 5.93
C ASN A 152 -13.26 -21.09 6.13
N THR A 153 -12.16 -21.20 6.86
CA THR A 153 -11.31 -20.05 7.25
C THR A 153 -10.74 -19.33 6.04
N ASP A 154 -10.26 -20.07 5.04
CA ASP A 154 -9.69 -19.48 3.83
C ASP A 154 -10.72 -18.68 3.03
N MET A 155 -11.90 -19.25 2.79
CA MET A 155 -12.97 -18.58 2.04
C MET A 155 -13.47 -17.36 2.80
N SER A 156 -13.66 -17.48 4.11
CA SER A 156 -14.10 -16.37 4.96
C SER A 156 -13.09 -15.23 4.96
N ALA A 157 -11.79 -15.55 5.04
CA ALA A 157 -10.73 -14.55 5.01
C ALA A 157 -10.63 -13.84 3.66
N VAL A 158 -10.71 -14.59 2.56
CA VAL A 158 -10.73 -14.00 1.21
C VAL A 158 -11.94 -13.09 1.02
N SER A 159 -13.14 -13.56 1.39
CA SER A 159 -14.37 -12.78 1.27
C SER A 159 -14.31 -11.48 2.08
N PHE A 160 -13.83 -11.56 3.32
CA PHE A 160 -13.66 -10.40 4.18
C PHE A 160 -12.65 -9.40 3.58
N ALA A 161 -11.45 -9.89 3.19
CA ALA A 161 -10.42 -9.07 2.58
C ALA A 161 -10.92 -8.35 1.33
N MET A 162 -11.57 -9.08 0.41
CA MET A 162 -12.11 -8.51 -0.84
C MET A 162 -13.23 -7.50 -0.58
N THR A 163 -14.06 -7.71 0.43
CA THR A 163 -15.09 -6.74 0.83
C THR A 163 -14.46 -5.43 1.32
N ILE A 164 -13.44 -5.51 2.19
CA ILE A 164 -12.74 -4.32 2.68
C ILE A 164 -12.00 -3.61 1.53
N HIS A 165 -11.37 -4.37 0.63
CA HIS A 165 -10.70 -3.82 -0.53
C HIS A 165 -11.66 -3.05 -1.46
N GLY A 166 -12.82 -3.65 -1.76
CA GLY A 166 -13.84 -3.02 -2.60
C GLY A 166 -14.50 -1.77 -1.99
N LEU A 167 -14.39 -1.56 -0.68
CA LEU A 167 -14.83 -0.32 -0.03
C LEU A 167 -13.81 0.83 -0.16
N MET A 168 -12.59 0.54 -0.63
CA MET A 168 -11.52 1.52 -0.81
C MET A 168 -11.30 1.92 -2.28
N ASP A 169 -11.91 1.19 -3.23
CA ASP A 169 -11.97 1.52 -4.66
C ASP A 169 -13.01 2.62 -4.93
#